data_551a10b3c999a8092c0ca3bdf1c2e630
#
_entry.id   551a10b3c999a8092c0ca3bdf1c2e630
#
_cell.length_a   1.000
_cell.length_b   1.000
_cell.length_c   1.000
_cell.angle_alpha   90.00
_cell.angle_beta   90.00
_cell.angle_gamma   90.00
#
_symmetry.space_group_name_H-M   'P 1'
#
loop_
_entity.id
_entity.type
_entity.pdbx_description
1 polymer ?
#
loop_
_entity_poly.entity_id
_entity_poly.type
_entity_poly.pdbx_seq_one_letter_code
_entity_poly.pdbx_strand_id
1 'polypeptide(L)'
;MFTGSRRRSRSKSRGRSRKGGRSSGPGAGVKALVVAGVAAGGWLGVKAYRGEAAAPPALSAAPVQVVEGEDTPLATPEAGPAPAASPVGQRIEGPVPAALRGAVARAQRSKDPLALNELRKLVVEFPSSPEAAQAEQALADARGTAERRAQEAANPADALREWTRVYLATVDADARKALRPHLAELVQAVFYARGASTNLVEYKVQPGDSLGKIAKKHGTDYRFMKRLNGLTRDTIRVGQALRVPQASVRIAVYKRDFELIALFGDHYLCSYDVATGKEDRTPEAEFVIGNKIVKPDWYAPDGKKYAYGTEENILGTRWMAFENTPEHNGFGIHGTKFPESIGSEASMGCLRMRNEEVEVLFDLIPPGTKVFIQR
;
A
#
# COMPACT_ATOMS: atom_id res chain seq x y z
N MET A 1 13.28 -14.66 70.77
CA MET A 1 14.53 -14.87 71.60
C MET A 1 15.69 -14.67 70.63
N PHE A 2 16.46 -13.65 70.98
CA PHE A 2 17.91 -13.48 70.85
C PHE A 2 18.51 -13.58 69.42
N THR A 3 18.91 -12.43 68.85
CA THR A 3 20.16 -11.65 68.98
C THR A 3 21.36 -12.35 68.38
N GLY A 4 22.18 -11.79 67.52
CA GLY A 4 22.90 -10.57 67.45
C GLY A 4 23.96 -10.76 66.33
N SER A 5 24.26 -9.79 65.59
CA SER A 5 25.17 -8.67 65.79
C SER A 5 26.62 -8.88 65.29
N ARG A 6 27.00 -8.01 64.31
CA ARG A 6 28.30 -7.29 64.18
C ARG A 6 29.57 -8.12 63.85
N ARG A 7 30.49 -7.73 62.98
CA ARG A 7 31.24 -6.46 62.76
C ARG A 7 32.18 -6.57 61.56
N ARG A 8 32.26 -5.54 60.74
CA ARG A 8 33.40 -4.65 60.42
C ARG A 8 34.81 -5.24 60.40
N SER A 9 35.52 -4.99 59.29
CA SER A 9 36.78 -4.23 59.24
C SER A 9 37.26 -3.98 57.80
N ARG A 10 37.54 -2.85 57.54
CA ARG A 10 38.43 -1.95 56.86
C ARG A 10 39.85 -2.47 56.70
N SER A 11 40.47 -2.30 55.51
CA SER A 11 41.80 -1.66 55.42
C SER A 11 42.09 -1.11 54.03
N LYS A 12 42.79 0.02 54.06
CA LYS A 12 43.29 0.88 53.03
C LYS A 12 44.68 0.38 52.54
N SER A 13 45.05 0.71 51.29
CA SER A 13 46.29 1.46 50.92
C SER A 13 46.46 1.49 49.43
N ARG A 14 46.50 2.67 48.78
CA ARG A 14 47.70 3.43 48.32
C ARG A 14 48.60 2.58 47.43
N GLY A 15 48.91 2.91 46.18
CA GLY A 15 49.11 4.16 45.51
C GLY A 15 49.98 3.99 44.26
N ARG A 16 50.04 5.05 43.46
CA ARG A 16 51.04 5.42 42.44
C ARG A 16 50.94 4.89 41.01
N SER A 17 50.41 5.66 40.13
CA SER A 17 50.99 6.50 39.07
C SER A 17 52.12 5.92 38.24
N ARG A 18 51.93 5.85 36.89
CA ARG A 18 52.81 6.40 35.85
C ARG A 18 52.16 6.27 34.47
N LYS A 19 51.99 7.40 33.87
CA LYS A 19 52.24 7.90 32.52
C LYS A 19 52.50 6.91 31.40
N GLY A 20 51.75 7.13 30.30
CA GLY A 20 52.40 7.16 28.98
C GLY A 20 51.56 6.45 27.91
N GLY A 21 51.21 7.17 26.86
CA GLY A 21 50.88 6.59 25.58
C GLY A 21 49.62 7.10 24.92
N ARG A 22 49.74 8.15 24.13
CA ARG A 22 48.76 8.61 23.14
C ARG A 22 48.56 7.55 22.05
N SER A 23 47.34 7.24 21.68
CA SER A 23 46.98 7.04 20.27
C SER A 23 45.52 7.40 20.06
N SER A 24 45.38 8.38 19.23
CA SER A 24 44.13 8.92 18.68
C SER A 24 43.47 7.94 17.72
N GLY A 25 42.22 7.67 17.96
CA GLY A 25 41.33 7.10 16.95
C GLY A 25 40.02 7.90 16.94
N PRO A 26 39.52 8.33 15.78
CA PRO A 26 38.46 9.31 15.72
C PRO A 26 37.09 8.67 15.92
N GLY A 27 36.38 9.14 16.90
CA GLY A 27 34.92 8.92 17.02
C GLY A 27 34.21 9.72 15.95
N ALA A 28 33.69 9.04 14.96
CA ALA A 28 32.80 9.65 13.95
C ALA A 28 31.44 9.90 14.54
N GLY A 29 31.24 11.08 15.08
CA GLY A 29 29.93 11.63 15.34
C GLY A 29 29.33 12.08 14.01
N VAL A 30 28.34 11.36 13.51
CA VAL A 30 27.54 11.78 12.35
C VAL A 30 26.61 12.90 12.81
N LYS A 31 26.96 14.14 12.49
CA LYS A 31 26.04 15.27 12.56
C LYS A 31 25.13 15.21 11.36
N ALA A 32 23.84 15.02 11.61
CA ALA A 32 22.80 15.19 10.61
C ALA A 32 22.79 16.65 10.14
N LEU A 33 22.97 16.87 8.86
CA LEU A 33 22.81 18.18 8.21
C LEU A 33 21.36 18.27 7.70
N VAL A 34 20.56 19.07 8.36
CA VAL A 34 19.22 19.45 7.92
C VAL A 34 19.39 20.49 6.81
N VAL A 35 18.89 20.22 5.63
CA VAL A 35 18.71 21.22 4.58
C VAL A 35 17.23 21.55 4.47
N ALA A 36 16.86 22.69 5.00
CA ALA A 36 15.61 23.35 4.69
C ALA A 36 15.74 24.06 3.34
N GLY A 37 14.79 23.84 2.45
CA GLY A 37 14.72 24.60 1.21
C GLY A 37 13.86 23.92 0.16
N VAL A 38 12.55 24.17 0.21
CA VAL A 38 11.69 23.99 -0.97
C VAL A 38 11.09 25.33 -1.30
N ALA A 39 11.79 26.05 -2.17
CA ALA A 39 11.22 27.05 -3.03
C ALA A 39 11.83 26.85 -4.41
N ALA A 40 10.96 26.60 -5.40
CA ALA A 40 11.26 26.53 -6.83
C ALA A 40 12.29 25.48 -7.29
N GLY A 41 11.81 24.36 -7.78
CA GLY A 41 12.46 23.59 -8.84
C GLY A 41 13.87 23.09 -8.55
N GLY A 42 14.02 21.94 -7.92
CA GLY A 42 15.33 21.33 -7.83
C GLY A 42 15.44 20.32 -6.71
N TRP A 43 15.37 19.09 -7.09
CA TRP A 43 15.62 17.93 -6.21
C TRP A 43 17.10 17.87 -5.85
N LEU A 44 17.44 17.95 -4.58
CA LEU A 44 18.77 17.62 -4.08
C LEU A 44 18.68 16.61 -2.93
N GLY A 45 18.99 15.40 -3.28
CA GLY A 45 19.81 14.43 -2.57
C GLY A 45 19.51 14.09 -1.11
N VAL A 46 18.74 13.04 -0.86
CA VAL A 46 18.86 12.24 0.35
C VAL A 46 20.01 11.24 0.14
N LYS A 47 21.13 11.48 0.80
CA LYS A 47 22.28 10.58 0.81
C LYS A 47 22.37 9.87 2.16
N ALA A 48 22.38 8.55 2.07
CA ALA A 48 22.99 7.58 2.96
C ALA A 48 22.17 6.93 4.06
N TYR A 49 21.63 5.77 3.72
CA TYR A 49 21.70 4.59 4.56
C TYR A 49 22.50 3.53 3.77
N ARG A 50 23.81 3.48 3.93
CA ARG A 50 24.65 2.39 3.42
C ARG A 50 25.06 1.50 4.59
N GLY A 51 24.25 0.46 4.85
CA GLY A 51 24.74 -0.81 5.36
C GLY A 51 24.93 -1.72 4.17
N GLU A 52 26.08 -2.31 4.01
CA GLU A 52 26.35 -3.33 2.99
C GLU A 52 25.44 -4.54 3.25
N ALA A 53 24.35 -4.61 2.50
CA ALA A 53 23.60 -5.84 2.28
C ALA A 53 23.46 -5.97 0.76
N ALA A 54 23.85 -7.13 0.24
CA ALA A 54 23.71 -7.48 -1.17
C ALA A 54 22.29 -7.13 -1.66
N ALA A 55 22.19 -6.42 -2.75
CA ALA A 55 20.95 -6.01 -3.36
C ALA A 55 20.06 -7.25 -3.59
N PRO A 56 18.83 -7.25 -3.06
CA PRO A 56 17.86 -8.25 -3.47
C PRO A 56 17.51 -8.00 -4.95
N PRO A 57 17.18 -9.06 -5.70
CA PRO A 57 16.84 -8.90 -7.11
C PRO A 57 15.67 -7.94 -7.25
N ALA A 58 15.79 -7.02 -8.18
CA ALA A 58 14.70 -6.20 -8.67
C ALA A 58 13.46 -7.07 -8.84
N LEU A 59 12.26 -6.53 -8.61
CA LEU A 59 11.00 -7.16 -8.98
C LEU A 59 10.92 -7.28 -10.52
N SER A 60 11.85 -8.04 -11.08
CA SER A 60 11.82 -8.52 -12.45
C SER A 60 10.84 -9.67 -12.49
N ALA A 61 9.85 -9.56 -13.34
CA ALA A 61 8.93 -10.63 -13.69
C ALA A 61 9.71 -11.79 -14.30
N ALA A 62 10.19 -12.73 -13.46
CA ALA A 62 10.63 -14.02 -13.96
C ALA A 62 9.37 -14.85 -14.31
N PRO A 63 9.32 -15.53 -15.46
CA PRO A 63 8.16 -16.31 -15.83
C PRO A 63 7.98 -17.47 -14.83
N VAL A 64 6.88 -17.43 -14.08
CA VAL A 64 6.45 -18.53 -13.23
C VAL A 64 5.80 -19.59 -14.11
N GLN A 65 6.41 -20.74 -14.25
CA GLN A 65 5.75 -21.91 -14.81
C GLN A 65 4.62 -22.32 -13.86
N VAL A 66 3.40 -22.26 -14.35
CA VAL A 66 2.16 -22.60 -13.65
C VAL A 66 2.03 -24.12 -13.68
N VAL A 67 2.01 -24.74 -12.50
CA VAL A 67 1.48 -26.10 -12.34
C VAL A 67 -0.03 -25.94 -12.12
N GLU A 68 -0.82 -26.48 -13.05
CA GLU A 68 -2.27 -26.46 -13.04
C GLU A 68 -2.79 -27.20 -11.80
N GLY A 69 -3.40 -26.45 -10.88
CA GLY A 69 -4.31 -26.99 -9.89
C GLY A 69 -5.74 -26.84 -10.45
N GLU A 70 -6.51 -27.93 -10.45
CA GLU A 70 -7.89 -27.96 -10.91
C GLU A 70 -8.75 -26.95 -10.12
N ASP A 71 -8.98 -25.78 -10.70
CA ASP A 71 -9.98 -24.81 -10.25
C ASP A 71 -11.30 -25.13 -10.97
N THR A 72 -12.28 -25.60 -10.23
CA THR A 72 -13.66 -25.78 -10.69
C THR A 72 -14.20 -24.43 -11.21
N PRO A 73 -14.76 -24.35 -12.43
CA PRO A 73 -15.26 -23.09 -12.95
C PRO A 73 -16.54 -22.71 -12.24
N LEU A 74 -16.47 -21.70 -11.37
CA LEU A 74 -17.64 -21.00 -10.86
C LEU A 74 -18.12 -20.02 -11.94
N ALA A 75 -19.42 -20.08 -12.23
CA ALA A 75 -20.08 -19.22 -13.21
C ALA A 75 -19.80 -17.73 -12.92
N THR A 76 -19.25 -17.03 -13.92
CA THR A 76 -19.16 -15.56 -13.89
C THR A 76 -20.56 -14.98 -14.03
N PRO A 77 -20.98 -13.99 -13.21
CA PRO A 77 -22.27 -13.35 -13.38
C PRO A 77 -22.31 -12.58 -14.70
N GLU A 78 -23.45 -12.64 -15.38
CA GLU A 78 -23.72 -11.86 -16.59
C GLU A 78 -23.54 -10.38 -16.32
N ALA A 79 -22.80 -9.69 -17.21
CA ALA A 79 -22.67 -8.26 -17.16
C ALA A 79 -24.02 -7.60 -17.48
N GLY A 80 -24.67 -7.07 -16.49
CA GLY A 80 -25.87 -6.25 -16.67
C GLY A 80 -25.58 -5.00 -17.54
N PRO A 81 -26.62 -4.35 -18.10
CA PRO A 81 -26.43 -3.14 -18.90
C PRO A 81 -25.70 -2.07 -18.11
N ALA A 82 -24.71 -1.42 -18.73
CA ALA A 82 -23.93 -0.36 -18.11
C ALA A 82 -24.86 0.77 -17.60
N PRO A 83 -24.67 1.24 -16.36
CA PRO A 83 -25.45 2.37 -15.85
C PRO A 83 -25.22 3.62 -16.69
N ALA A 84 -26.25 4.47 -16.78
CA ALA A 84 -26.20 5.72 -17.53
C ALA A 84 -25.05 6.64 -17.02
N ALA A 85 -24.30 7.22 -17.95
CA ALA A 85 -23.17 8.08 -17.67
C ALA A 85 -23.57 9.35 -16.93
N SER A 86 -22.84 9.69 -15.87
CA SER A 86 -22.87 11.03 -15.29
C SER A 86 -21.95 11.96 -16.09
N PRO A 87 -22.28 13.25 -16.26
CA PRO A 87 -21.48 14.15 -17.10
C PRO A 87 -20.09 14.43 -16.51
N VAL A 88 -19.10 14.34 -17.38
CA VAL A 88 -17.68 14.53 -17.08
C VAL A 88 -17.38 16.00 -16.72
N GLY A 89 -16.62 16.22 -15.66
CA GLY A 89 -15.79 17.42 -15.52
C GLY A 89 -16.44 18.65 -14.93
N GLN A 90 -17.68 18.62 -14.46
CA GLN A 90 -18.26 19.79 -13.78
C GLN A 90 -17.71 19.91 -12.36
N ARG A 91 -17.09 21.07 -12.04
CA ARG A 91 -16.94 21.51 -10.65
C ARG A 91 -18.32 21.42 -10.01
N ILE A 92 -18.42 20.78 -8.87
CA ILE A 92 -19.69 20.72 -8.15
C ILE A 92 -19.91 22.11 -7.57
N GLU A 93 -20.66 22.96 -8.29
CA GLU A 93 -21.15 24.23 -7.78
C GLU A 93 -22.35 23.93 -6.88
N GLY A 94 -22.10 23.79 -5.58
CA GLY A 94 -23.14 23.49 -4.62
C GLY A 94 -22.61 23.45 -3.20
N PRO A 95 -23.50 23.39 -2.21
CA PRO A 95 -23.10 23.31 -0.81
C PRO A 95 -22.36 21.98 -0.56
N VAL A 96 -21.30 22.04 0.26
CA VAL A 96 -20.56 20.83 0.71
C VAL A 96 -21.53 19.83 1.33
N PRO A 97 -21.54 18.56 0.88
CA PRO A 97 -22.40 17.52 1.43
C PRO A 97 -22.26 17.39 2.95
N ALA A 98 -23.37 17.13 3.64
CA ALA A 98 -23.40 17.01 5.10
C ALA A 98 -22.38 15.97 5.62
N ALA A 99 -22.17 14.89 4.87
CA ALA A 99 -21.17 13.84 5.19
C ALA A 99 -19.73 14.38 5.25
N LEU A 100 -19.37 15.42 4.46
CA LEU A 100 -18.04 16.02 4.47
C LEU A 100 -17.89 17.15 5.48
N ARG A 101 -18.99 17.66 6.04
CA ARG A 101 -18.93 18.65 7.11
C ARG A 101 -18.23 18.05 8.33
N GLY A 102 -17.30 18.78 8.92
CA GLY A 102 -16.49 18.29 10.03
C GLY A 102 -15.40 17.27 9.67
N ALA A 103 -15.12 17.05 8.37
CA ALA A 103 -14.05 16.17 7.90
C ALA A 103 -12.68 16.53 8.51
N VAL A 104 -12.36 17.82 8.63
CA VAL A 104 -11.12 18.30 9.27
C VAL A 104 -11.00 17.76 10.69
N ALA A 105 -12.04 17.90 11.50
CA ALA A 105 -12.02 17.44 12.90
C ALA A 105 -11.99 15.91 12.99
N ARG A 106 -12.60 15.18 12.04
CA ARG A 106 -12.50 13.71 11.98
C ARG A 106 -11.10 13.27 11.63
N ALA A 107 -10.51 13.84 10.57
CA ALA A 107 -9.15 13.51 10.12
C ALA A 107 -8.09 13.79 11.19
N GLN A 108 -8.18 14.91 11.90
CA GLN A 108 -7.26 15.26 13.00
C GLN A 108 -7.31 14.28 14.16
N ARG A 109 -8.48 13.69 14.45
CA ARG A 109 -8.65 12.70 15.52
C ARG A 109 -8.38 11.27 15.11
N SER A 110 -8.37 10.99 13.81
CA SER A 110 -8.20 9.64 13.28
C SER A 110 -6.73 9.22 13.26
N LYS A 111 -6.48 7.98 13.65
CA LYS A 111 -5.18 7.33 13.42
C LYS A 111 -5.10 6.69 12.03
N ASP A 112 -6.25 6.44 11.38
CA ASP A 112 -6.31 5.88 10.04
C ASP A 112 -5.83 6.91 9.02
N PRO A 113 -4.77 6.60 8.24
CA PRO A 113 -4.26 7.51 7.24
C PRO A 113 -5.28 7.79 6.12
N LEU A 114 -6.22 6.88 5.84
CA LEU A 114 -7.28 7.12 4.85
C LEU A 114 -8.29 8.18 5.27
N ALA A 115 -8.32 8.60 6.53
CA ALA A 115 -9.13 9.74 6.95
C ALA A 115 -8.74 11.06 6.24
N LEU A 116 -7.51 11.15 5.71
CA LEU A 116 -7.06 12.28 4.89
C LEU A 116 -7.78 12.35 3.53
N ASN A 117 -8.39 11.25 3.09
CA ASN A 117 -9.14 11.21 1.84
C ASN A 117 -10.36 12.13 1.85
N GLU A 118 -11.04 12.29 2.98
CA GLU A 118 -12.15 13.23 3.10
C GLU A 118 -11.70 14.67 2.89
N LEU A 119 -10.51 15.03 3.38
CA LEU A 119 -9.92 16.36 3.18
C LEU A 119 -9.55 16.56 1.72
N ARG A 120 -8.93 15.56 1.10
CA ARG A 120 -8.64 15.59 -0.34
C ARG A 120 -9.90 15.77 -1.17
N LYS A 121 -10.97 15.07 -0.85
CA LYS A 121 -12.25 15.19 -1.52
C LYS A 121 -12.78 16.63 -1.45
N LEU A 122 -12.70 17.28 -0.29
CA LEU A 122 -13.08 18.69 -0.14
C LEU A 122 -12.27 19.62 -1.05
N VAL A 123 -10.93 19.47 -1.05
CA VAL A 123 -10.04 20.32 -1.86
C VAL A 123 -10.26 20.11 -3.36
N VAL A 124 -10.51 18.87 -3.78
CA VAL A 124 -10.60 18.51 -5.20
C VAL A 124 -11.99 18.80 -5.78
N GLU A 125 -13.05 18.49 -5.05
CA GLU A 125 -14.42 18.58 -5.56
C GLU A 125 -15.10 19.91 -5.24
N PHE A 126 -14.74 20.55 -4.14
CA PHE A 126 -15.35 21.79 -3.65
C PHE A 126 -14.32 22.92 -3.46
N PRO A 127 -13.42 23.19 -4.42
CA PRO A 127 -12.24 24.05 -4.22
C PRO A 127 -12.55 25.50 -3.81
N SER A 128 -13.77 25.98 -4.10
CA SER A 128 -14.22 27.33 -3.75
C SER A 128 -14.94 27.41 -2.40
N SER A 129 -15.07 26.29 -1.67
CA SER A 129 -15.76 26.27 -0.38
C SER A 129 -14.83 26.69 0.76
N PRO A 130 -15.38 27.29 1.84
CA PRO A 130 -14.59 27.57 3.06
C PRO A 130 -14.01 26.29 3.69
N GLU A 131 -14.71 25.18 3.57
CA GLU A 131 -14.28 23.88 4.05
C GLU A 131 -13.07 23.35 3.28
N ALA A 132 -12.98 23.63 1.98
CA ALA A 132 -11.81 23.25 1.18
C ALA A 132 -10.55 24.00 1.64
N ALA A 133 -10.64 25.29 1.91
CA ALA A 133 -9.51 26.07 2.43
C ALA A 133 -9.03 25.54 3.80
N GLN A 134 -9.97 25.16 4.68
CA GLN A 134 -9.64 24.52 5.96
C GLN A 134 -9.01 23.13 5.77
N ALA A 135 -9.51 22.35 4.80
CA ALA A 135 -8.98 21.04 4.47
C ALA A 135 -7.57 21.12 3.87
N GLU A 136 -7.31 22.09 3.00
CA GLU A 136 -5.98 22.33 2.43
C GLU A 136 -4.94 22.66 3.52
N GLN A 137 -5.30 23.58 4.44
CA GLN A 137 -4.43 23.87 5.59
C GLN A 137 -4.20 22.64 6.47
N ALA A 138 -5.25 21.87 6.75
CA ALA A 138 -5.13 20.65 7.56
C ALA A 138 -4.27 19.57 6.88
N LEU A 139 -4.33 19.43 5.55
CA LEU A 139 -3.46 18.55 4.78
C LEU A 139 -2.00 19.01 4.83
N ALA A 140 -1.76 20.32 4.68
CA ALA A 140 -0.42 20.89 4.77
C ALA A 140 0.20 20.66 6.17
N ASP A 141 -0.56 20.86 7.23
CA ASP A 141 -0.14 20.65 8.63
C ASP A 141 0.13 19.16 8.90
N ALA A 142 -0.75 18.29 8.43
CA ALA A 142 -0.59 16.83 8.55
C ALA A 142 0.67 16.36 7.82
N ARG A 143 0.89 16.84 6.60
CA ARG A 143 2.07 16.55 5.78
C ARG A 143 3.35 17.00 6.49
N GLY A 144 3.46 18.27 6.89
CA GLY A 144 4.65 18.81 7.55
C GLY A 144 4.95 18.13 8.88
N THR A 145 3.92 17.73 9.63
CA THR A 145 4.08 16.95 10.87
C THR A 145 4.60 15.55 10.58
N ALA A 146 4.05 14.87 9.57
CA ALA A 146 4.47 13.52 9.19
C ALA A 146 5.89 13.52 8.60
N GLU A 147 6.27 14.52 7.81
CA GLU A 147 7.64 14.67 7.29
C GLU A 147 8.67 14.77 8.42
N ARG A 148 8.43 15.61 9.43
CA ARG A 148 9.33 15.70 10.60
C ARG A 148 9.43 14.37 11.34
N ARG A 149 8.31 13.71 11.63
CA ARG A 149 8.30 12.40 12.30
C ARG A 149 8.99 11.31 11.49
N ALA A 150 8.86 11.33 10.18
CA ALA A 150 9.53 10.39 9.29
C ALA A 150 11.05 10.55 9.32
N GLN A 151 11.54 11.80 9.41
CA GLN A 151 12.97 12.11 9.54
C GLN A 151 13.55 11.71 10.90
N GLU A 152 12.73 11.78 11.96
CA GLU A 152 13.09 11.41 13.33
C GLU A 152 12.86 9.93 13.64
N ALA A 153 12.32 9.15 12.70
CA ALA A 153 11.93 7.77 12.93
C ALA A 153 13.13 6.88 13.26
N ALA A 154 13.02 6.13 14.35
CA ALA A 154 14.08 5.26 14.84
C ALA A 154 14.26 3.97 14.03
N ASN A 155 13.25 3.60 13.23
CA ASN A 155 13.26 2.38 12.44
C ASN A 155 12.45 2.56 11.14
N PRO A 156 12.68 1.69 10.12
CA PRO A 156 12.02 1.81 8.81
C PRO A 156 10.49 1.69 8.86
N ALA A 157 9.91 0.96 9.84
CA ALA A 157 8.46 0.79 9.92
C ALA A 157 7.78 2.09 10.37
N ASP A 158 8.35 2.78 11.35
CA ASP A 158 7.85 4.10 11.77
C ASP A 158 8.04 5.12 10.65
N ALA A 159 9.19 5.10 9.97
CA ALA A 159 9.42 5.96 8.80
C ALA A 159 8.38 5.70 7.70
N LEU A 160 8.13 4.44 7.33
CA LEU A 160 7.14 4.08 6.30
C LEU A 160 5.74 4.54 6.68
N ARG A 161 5.34 4.40 7.95
CA ARG A 161 4.03 4.87 8.43
C ARG A 161 3.88 6.38 8.27
N GLU A 162 4.87 7.14 8.66
CA GLU A 162 4.80 8.60 8.54
C GLU A 162 4.92 9.05 7.06
N TRP A 163 5.76 8.44 6.25
CA TRP A 163 5.82 8.69 4.81
C TRP A 163 4.52 8.29 4.09
N THR A 164 3.80 7.29 4.58
CA THR A 164 2.45 6.97 4.09
C THR A 164 1.49 8.16 4.30
N ARG A 165 1.56 8.82 5.46
CA ARG A 165 0.77 10.02 5.73
C ARG A 165 1.16 11.19 4.85
N VAL A 166 2.47 11.40 4.63
CA VAL A 166 2.96 12.41 3.68
C VAL A 166 2.37 12.17 2.29
N TYR A 167 2.43 10.93 1.83
CA TYR A 167 1.89 10.54 0.52
C TYR A 167 0.39 10.86 0.39
N LEU A 168 -0.40 10.43 1.37
CA LEU A 168 -1.85 10.63 1.35
C LEU A 168 -2.25 12.10 1.58
N ALA A 169 -1.46 12.88 2.31
CA ALA A 169 -1.68 14.31 2.51
C ALA A 169 -1.24 15.17 1.31
N THR A 170 -0.47 14.61 0.38
CA THR A 170 -0.03 15.32 -0.83
C THR A 170 -1.14 15.32 -1.87
N VAL A 171 -1.71 16.48 -2.19
CA VAL A 171 -2.81 16.63 -3.17
C VAL A 171 -2.31 16.50 -4.60
N ASP A 172 -1.16 17.11 -4.90
CA ASP A 172 -0.54 17.09 -6.22
C ASP A 172 -0.11 15.66 -6.64
N ALA A 173 -0.58 15.19 -7.79
CA ALA A 173 -0.37 13.83 -8.27
C ALA A 173 1.10 13.56 -8.64
N ASP A 174 1.78 14.52 -9.26
CA ASP A 174 3.17 14.35 -9.69
C ASP A 174 4.11 14.34 -8.48
N ALA A 175 3.84 15.19 -7.48
CA ALA A 175 4.55 15.17 -6.21
C ALA A 175 4.39 13.83 -5.49
N ARG A 176 3.18 13.20 -5.52
CA ARG A 176 3.01 11.85 -4.98
C ARG A 176 3.78 10.80 -5.77
N LYS A 177 3.73 10.85 -7.10
CA LYS A 177 4.48 9.91 -7.95
C LYS A 177 5.97 9.99 -7.66
N ALA A 178 6.50 11.18 -7.40
CA ALA A 178 7.90 11.39 -7.04
C ALA A 178 8.30 10.72 -5.70
N LEU A 179 7.35 10.46 -4.79
CA LEU A 179 7.61 9.76 -3.53
C LEU A 179 7.66 8.22 -3.68
N ARG A 180 7.10 7.66 -4.75
CA ARG A 180 6.97 6.20 -4.95
C ARG A 180 8.28 5.42 -4.83
N PRO A 181 9.43 5.85 -5.42
CA PRO A 181 10.68 5.12 -5.29
C PRO A 181 11.16 5.02 -3.84
N HIS A 182 11.10 6.14 -3.10
CA HIS A 182 11.48 6.17 -1.68
C HIS A 182 10.58 5.27 -0.83
N LEU A 183 9.26 5.31 -1.05
CA LEU A 183 8.31 4.43 -0.37
C LEU A 183 8.56 2.95 -0.70
N ALA A 184 8.90 2.63 -1.94
CA ALA A 184 9.23 1.27 -2.35
C ALA A 184 10.48 0.73 -1.62
N GLU A 185 11.51 1.56 -1.41
CA GLU A 185 12.69 1.19 -0.60
C GLU A 185 12.31 0.90 0.85
N LEU A 186 11.48 1.73 1.46
CA LEU A 186 10.98 1.51 2.82
C LEU A 186 10.12 0.25 2.91
N VAL A 187 9.25 -0.02 1.93
CA VAL A 187 8.46 -1.25 1.84
C VAL A 187 9.37 -2.48 1.79
N GLN A 188 10.45 -2.44 1.00
CA GLN A 188 11.44 -3.52 0.96
C GLN A 188 12.09 -3.74 2.32
N ALA A 189 12.50 -2.66 2.98
CA ALA A 189 13.14 -2.73 4.30
C ALA A 189 12.18 -3.26 5.38
N VAL A 190 10.89 -2.88 5.34
CA VAL A 190 9.90 -3.24 6.36
C VAL A 190 9.33 -4.64 6.16
N PHE A 191 8.92 -4.98 4.94
CA PHE A 191 8.16 -6.21 4.71
C PHE A 191 8.99 -7.36 4.13
N TYR A 192 10.06 -7.07 3.39
CA TYR A 192 10.81 -8.12 2.69
C TYR A 192 12.21 -8.38 3.29
N ALA A 193 12.79 -7.45 4.04
CA ALA A 193 14.01 -7.71 4.79
C ALA A 193 13.76 -8.68 5.95
N ARG A 194 14.81 -9.41 6.37
CA ARG A 194 14.76 -10.27 7.55
C ARG A 194 14.71 -9.42 8.82
N GLY A 195 13.88 -9.79 9.78
CA GLY A 195 13.76 -9.11 11.07
C GLY A 195 12.30 -8.95 11.50
N ALA A 196 12.11 -8.35 12.67
CA ALA A 196 10.79 -8.02 13.18
C ALA A 196 10.18 -6.91 12.30
N SER A 197 8.96 -7.11 11.86
CA SER A 197 8.19 -6.14 11.09
C SER A 197 6.85 -5.89 11.75
N THR A 198 6.42 -4.65 11.70
CA THR A 198 5.08 -4.26 12.14
C THR A 198 4.02 -4.95 11.27
N ASN A 199 2.93 -5.37 11.87
CA ASN A 199 1.82 -6.06 11.20
C ASN A 199 2.14 -7.45 10.63
N LEU A 200 3.29 -8.04 10.97
CA LEU A 200 3.63 -9.43 10.66
C LEU A 200 3.92 -10.19 11.95
N VAL A 201 3.44 -11.43 12.02
CA VAL A 201 3.77 -12.35 13.12
C VAL A 201 4.48 -13.59 12.59
N GLU A 202 5.28 -14.19 13.43
CA GLU A 202 5.86 -15.51 13.13
C GLU A 202 4.83 -16.59 13.44
N TYR A 203 4.57 -17.44 12.44
CA TYR A 203 3.73 -18.62 12.55
C TYR A 203 4.55 -19.88 12.31
N LYS A 204 4.52 -20.81 13.23
CA LYS A 204 5.18 -22.12 13.10
C LYS A 204 4.21 -23.13 12.48
N VAL A 205 4.55 -23.62 11.30
CA VAL A 205 3.72 -24.58 10.53
C VAL A 205 3.41 -25.81 11.35
N GLN A 206 2.14 -26.18 11.43
CA GLN A 206 1.61 -27.33 12.17
C GLN A 206 1.35 -28.51 11.22
N PRO A 207 1.25 -29.75 11.74
CA PRO A 207 0.81 -30.89 10.94
C PRO A 207 -0.56 -30.64 10.29
N GLY A 208 -0.69 -30.91 8.98
CA GLY A 208 -1.91 -30.70 8.21
C GLY A 208 -2.11 -29.27 7.66
N ASP A 209 -1.17 -28.35 7.91
CA ASP A 209 -1.17 -27.01 7.32
C ASP A 209 -0.82 -27.04 5.83
N SER A 210 -1.39 -26.07 5.13
CA SER A 210 -0.95 -25.64 3.80
C SER A 210 -0.91 -24.11 3.76
N LEU A 211 -0.17 -23.53 2.80
CA LEU A 211 -0.14 -22.06 2.64
C LEU A 211 -1.54 -21.47 2.50
N GLY A 212 -2.42 -22.12 1.73
CA GLY A 212 -3.79 -21.68 1.55
C GLY A 212 -4.63 -21.72 2.84
N LYS A 213 -4.48 -22.78 3.66
CA LYS A 213 -5.17 -22.87 4.96
C LYS A 213 -4.70 -21.79 5.93
N ILE A 214 -3.37 -21.58 6.01
CA ILE A 214 -2.78 -20.54 6.86
C ILE A 214 -3.24 -19.16 6.39
N ALA A 215 -3.15 -18.88 5.08
CA ALA A 215 -3.58 -17.62 4.50
C ALA A 215 -5.06 -17.32 4.80
N LYS A 216 -5.96 -18.29 4.58
CA LYS A 216 -7.39 -18.16 4.90
C LYS A 216 -7.62 -17.86 6.38
N LYS A 217 -6.92 -18.58 7.27
CA LYS A 217 -7.02 -18.37 8.73
C LYS A 217 -6.63 -16.94 9.14
N HIS A 218 -5.68 -16.32 8.43
CA HIS A 218 -5.16 -15.00 8.72
C HIS A 218 -5.71 -13.90 7.80
N GLY A 219 -6.74 -14.18 6.99
CA GLY A 219 -7.38 -13.16 6.13
C GLY A 219 -6.45 -12.58 5.08
N THR A 220 -5.53 -13.37 4.54
CA THR A 220 -4.56 -12.93 3.54
C THR A 220 -4.54 -13.84 2.30
N ASP A 221 -3.84 -13.45 1.24
CA ASP A 221 -3.59 -14.30 0.08
C ASP A 221 -2.32 -15.15 0.31
N TYR A 222 -2.36 -16.42 -0.07
CA TYR A 222 -1.21 -17.31 0.07
C TYR A 222 -0.02 -16.86 -0.79
N ARG A 223 -0.27 -16.18 -1.91
CA ARG A 223 0.75 -15.61 -2.79
C ARG A 223 1.47 -14.46 -2.10
N PHE A 224 0.72 -13.63 -1.35
CA PHE A 224 1.33 -12.60 -0.52
C PHE A 224 2.23 -13.22 0.55
N MET A 225 1.77 -14.28 1.23
CA MET A 225 2.62 -15.01 2.17
C MET A 225 3.87 -15.60 1.52
N LYS A 226 3.77 -16.14 0.30
CA LYS A 226 4.94 -16.60 -0.46
C LYS A 226 5.96 -15.49 -0.66
N ARG A 227 5.51 -14.32 -1.13
CA ARG A 227 6.38 -13.14 -1.35
C ARG A 227 7.06 -12.68 -0.06
N LEU A 228 6.30 -12.56 1.04
CA LEU A 228 6.83 -12.17 2.35
C LEU A 228 7.91 -13.10 2.89
N ASN A 229 7.81 -14.37 2.55
CA ASN A 229 8.71 -15.42 3.04
C ASN A 229 9.78 -15.84 2.01
N GLY A 230 9.83 -15.23 0.83
CA GLY A 230 10.75 -15.57 -0.24
C GLY A 230 10.59 -17.02 -0.73
N LEU A 231 9.36 -17.57 -0.69
CA LEU A 231 9.10 -18.95 -1.09
C LEU A 231 8.92 -19.03 -2.61
N THR A 232 9.69 -19.89 -3.25
CA THR A 232 9.58 -20.17 -4.68
C THR A 232 8.53 -21.23 -5.00
N ARG A 233 8.19 -22.10 -4.02
CA ARG A 233 7.23 -23.20 -4.14
C ARG A 233 6.16 -23.09 -3.05
N ASP A 234 5.03 -23.75 -3.25
CA ASP A 234 3.92 -23.79 -2.28
C ASP A 234 4.15 -24.80 -1.14
N THR A 235 5.17 -25.64 -1.27
CA THR A 235 5.51 -26.66 -0.27
C THR A 235 6.10 -26.02 0.97
N ILE A 236 5.51 -26.33 2.12
CA ILE A 236 5.97 -25.93 3.45
C ILE A 236 6.23 -27.19 4.30
N ARG A 237 7.01 -27.05 5.37
CA ARG A 237 7.37 -28.16 6.26
C ARG A 237 6.86 -27.91 7.68
N VAL A 238 6.42 -28.95 8.37
CA VAL A 238 6.07 -28.86 9.80
C VAL A 238 7.25 -28.30 10.57
N GLY A 239 6.97 -27.32 11.44
CA GLY A 239 7.98 -26.62 12.22
C GLY A 239 8.66 -25.44 11.49
N GLN A 240 8.42 -25.26 10.18
CA GLN A 240 8.91 -24.09 9.46
C GLN A 240 8.30 -22.80 10.01
N ALA A 241 9.13 -21.80 10.27
CA ALA A 241 8.68 -20.47 10.65
C ALA A 241 8.28 -19.67 9.39
N LEU A 242 7.08 -19.12 9.39
CA LEU A 242 6.55 -18.26 8.34
C LEU A 242 6.14 -16.90 8.93
N ARG A 243 6.45 -15.83 8.22
CA ARG A 243 5.92 -14.49 8.50
C ARG A 243 4.52 -14.39 7.91
N VAL A 244 3.55 -14.06 8.75
CA VAL A 244 2.13 -14.05 8.38
C VAL A 244 1.55 -12.66 8.65
N PRO A 245 0.81 -12.08 7.67
CA PRO A 245 0.13 -10.80 7.84
C PRO A 245 -0.87 -10.80 9.01
N GLN A 246 -0.89 -9.69 9.77
CA GLN A 246 -1.85 -9.43 10.85
C GLN A 246 -2.74 -8.23 10.55
N ALA A 247 -2.43 -7.47 9.54
CA ALA A 247 -3.25 -6.36 9.09
C ALA A 247 -3.95 -6.71 7.77
N SER A 248 -5.07 -6.05 7.50
CA SER A 248 -5.76 -6.15 6.22
C SER A 248 -5.13 -5.24 5.17
N VAL A 249 -5.25 -5.65 3.92
CA VAL A 249 -4.97 -4.78 2.78
C VAL A 249 -6.23 -3.96 2.47
N ARG A 250 -6.05 -2.70 2.10
CA ARG A 250 -7.11 -1.80 1.63
C ARG A 250 -6.61 -1.08 0.38
N ILE A 251 -7.53 -0.76 -0.52
CA ILE A 251 -7.23 -0.02 -1.75
C ILE A 251 -7.96 1.31 -1.73
N ALA A 252 -7.27 2.38 -2.11
CA ALA A 252 -7.87 3.65 -2.46
C ALA A 252 -7.59 3.95 -3.93
N VAL A 253 -8.59 4.47 -4.66
CA VAL A 253 -8.47 4.86 -6.06
C VAL A 253 -8.86 6.31 -6.19
N TYR A 254 -7.98 7.11 -6.79
CA TYR A 254 -8.20 8.50 -7.13
C TYR A 254 -8.42 8.62 -8.63
N LYS A 255 -9.68 8.73 -9.05
CA LYS A 255 -10.07 8.72 -10.47
C LYS A 255 -9.43 9.85 -11.25
N ARG A 256 -9.43 11.07 -10.67
CA ARG A 256 -8.88 12.27 -11.29
C ARG A 256 -7.38 12.16 -11.54
N ASP A 257 -6.67 11.47 -10.66
CA ASP A 257 -5.22 11.31 -10.73
C ASP A 257 -4.82 10.00 -11.42
N PHE A 258 -5.83 9.20 -11.84
CA PHE A 258 -5.63 7.87 -12.42
C PHE A 258 -4.71 6.99 -11.57
N GLU A 259 -4.93 7.00 -10.27
CA GLU A 259 -4.03 6.36 -9.32
C GLU A 259 -4.76 5.38 -8.42
N LEU A 260 -4.19 4.17 -8.27
CA LEU A 260 -4.57 3.16 -7.31
C LEU A 260 -3.46 3.02 -6.28
N ILE A 261 -3.83 3.03 -4.99
CA ILE A 261 -2.92 2.86 -3.86
C ILE A 261 -3.39 1.68 -3.03
N ALA A 262 -2.47 0.76 -2.71
CA ALA A 262 -2.70 -0.30 -1.74
C ALA A 262 -1.98 0.02 -0.42
N LEU A 263 -2.70 -0.14 0.68
CA LEU A 263 -2.21 0.00 2.05
C LEU A 263 -2.27 -1.34 2.77
N PHE A 264 -1.27 -1.63 3.58
CA PHE A 264 -1.25 -2.75 4.52
C PHE A 264 -1.31 -2.21 5.95
N GLY A 265 -2.48 -2.29 6.57
CA GLY A 265 -2.76 -1.55 7.81
C GLY A 265 -2.68 -0.05 7.56
N ASP A 266 -1.75 0.62 8.24
CA ASP A 266 -1.45 2.05 8.12
C ASP A 266 -0.17 2.35 7.30
N HIS A 267 0.37 1.34 6.62
CA HIS A 267 1.56 1.45 5.79
C HIS A 267 1.24 1.39 4.30
N TYR A 268 1.88 2.24 3.53
CA TYR A 268 1.92 2.13 2.07
C TYR A 268 2.51 0.77 1.67
N LEU A 269 1.86 0.10 0.71
CA LEU A 269 2.33 -1.17 0.15
C LEU A 269 2.80 -1.00 -1.30
N CYS A 270 1.98 -0.40 -2.14
CA CYS A 270 2.30 -0.08 -3.52
C CYS A 270 1.29 0.93 -4.08
N SER A 271 1.63 1.57 -5.19
CA SER A 271 0.68 2.33 -6.00
C SER A 271 0.99 2.18 -7.47
N TYR A 272 -0.05 2.32 -8.29
CA TYR A 272 0.01 2.13 -9.73
C TYR A 272 -0.84 3.17 -10.45
N ASP A 273 -0.44 3.51 -11.67
CA ASP A 273 -1.29 4.27 -12.55
C ASP A 273 -2.35 3.32 -13.15
N VAL A 274 -3.59 3.81 -13.27
CA VAL A 274 -4.73 3.03 -13.78
C VAL A 274 -5.44 3.79 -14.89
N ALA A 275 -6.25 3.09 -15.69
CA ALA A 275 -7.27 3.73 -16.50
C ALA A 275 -8.64 3.54 -15.85
N THR A 276 -9.51 4.53 -15.99
CA THR A 276 -10.87 4.54 -15.48
C THR A 276 -11.90 4.48 -16.62
N GLY A 277 -13.17 4.43 -16.29
CA GLY A 277 -14.28 4.44 -17.25
C GLY A 277 -14.38 5.77 -17.97
N LYS A 278 -14.62 5.72 -19.29
CA LYS A 278 -14.98 6.88 -20.10
C LYS A 278 -16.21 7.57 -19.51
N GLU A 279 -16.30 8.88 -19.69
CA GLU A 279 -17.48 9.64 -19.26
C GLU A 279 -17.83 9.39 -17.78
N ASP A 280 -16.79 9.29 -16.95
CA ASP A 280 -16.91 9.09 -15.50
C ASP A 280 -17.67 7.81 -15.06
N ARG A 281 -17.71 6.77 -15.92
CA ARG A 281 -18.44 5.50 -15.67
C ARG A 281 -17.88 4.65 -14.53
N THR A 282 -16.69 4.92 -14.03
CA THR A 282 -16.20 4.26 -12.82
C THR A 282 -16.90 4.87 -11.61
N PRO A 283 -17.76 4.10 -10.88
CA PRO A 283 -18.54 4.65 -9.79
C PRO A 283 -17.67 5.07 -8.60
N GLU A 284 -18.05 6.18 -7.95
CA GLU A 284 -17.49 6.59 -6.67
C GLU A 284 -18.22 5.90 -5.54
N ALA A 285 -17.63 4.83 -5.01
CA ALA A 285 -18.24 4.01 -3.96
C ALA A 285 -17.17 3.20 -3.20
N GLU A 286 -17.60 2.56 -2.12
CA GLU A 286 -16.87 1.48 -1.45
C GLU A 286 -17.25 0.15 -2.09
N PHE A 287 -16.25 -0.61 -2.54
CA PHE A 287 -16.39 -1.95 -3.07
C PHE A 287 -15.62 -2.96 -2.22
N VAL A 288 -15.90 -4.23 -2.45
CA VAL A 288 -15.18 -5.35 -1.85
C VAL A 288 -14.67 -6.24 -2.98
N ILE A 289 -13.42 -6.67 -2.92
CA ILE A 289 -12.87 -7.65 -3.86
C ILE A 289 -13.54 -9.00 -3.60
N GLY A 290 -14.22 -9.51 -4.59
CA GLY A 290 -14.82 -10.84 -4.59
C GLY A 290 -13.93 -11.87 -5.27
N ASN A 291 -14.39 -12.39 -6.42
CA ASN A 291 -13.71 -13.43 -7.16
C ASN A 291 -12.46 -12.91 -7.88
N LYS A 292 -11.42 -13.77 -7.91
CA LYS A 292 -10.13 -13.47 -8.54
C LYS A 292 -9.78 -14.54 -9.56
N ILE A 293 -9.50 -14.17 -10.82
CA ILE A 293 -9.28 -15.10 -11.93
C ILE A 293 -7.95 -14.81 -12.61
N VAL A 294 -7.15 -15.84 -12.79
CA VAL A 294 -5.93 -15.83 -13.61
C VAL A 294 -6.31 -16.19 -15.04
N LYS A 295 -5.81 -15.41 -16.02
CA LYS A 295 -6.11 -15.64 -17.44
C LYS A 295 -7.62 -15.71 -17.70
N PRO A 296 -8.38 -14.63 -17.35
CA PRO A 296 -9.84 -14.65 -17.43
C PRO A 296 -10.35 -14.72 -18.86
N ASP A 297 -11.43 -15.49 -19.08
CA ASP A 297 -12.26 -15.30 -20.24
C ASP A 297 -13.07 -14.00 -20.09
N TRP A 298 -13.34 -13.32 -21.18
CA TRP A 298 -14.15 -12.10 -21.17
C TRP A 298 -15.56 -12.37 -21.68
N TYR A 299 -16.53 -12.06 -20.84
CA TYR A 299 -17.95 -12.05 -21.22
C TYR A 299 -18.31 -10.62 -21.56
N ALA A 300 -18.42 -10.37 -22.87
CA ALA A 300 -18.62 -9.03 -23.40
C ALA A 300 -20.08 -8.58 -23.34
N PRO A 301 -20.36 -7.27 -23.37
CA PRO A 301 -21.73 -6.74 -23.38
C PRO A 301 -22.57 -7.19 -24.59
N ASP A 302 -21.94 -7.68 -25.66
CA ASP A 302 -22.62 -8.26 -26.83
C ASP A 302 -23.13 -9.70 -26.60
N GLY A 303 -22.97 -10.23 -25.37
CA GLY A 303 -23.37 -11.58 -24.98
C GLY A 303 -22.39 -12.67 -25.42
N LYS A 304 -21.27 -12.33 -26.03
CA LYS A 304 -20.26 -13.31 -26.45
C LYS A 304 -19.20 -13.53 -25.37
N LYS A 305 -18.67 -14.73 -25.40
CA LYS A 305 -17.51 -15.13 -24.59
C LYS A 305 -16.25 -15.13 -25.47
N TYR A 306 -15.24 -14.39 -25.04
CA TYR A 306 -13.93 -14.35 -25.65
C TYR A 306 -12.89 -14.99 -24.75
N ALA A 307 -12.30 -16.09 -25.21
CA ALA A 307 -11.32 -16.83 -24.40
C ALA A 307 -10.06 -16.00 -24.13
N TYR A 308 -9.38 -16.29 -23.03
CA TYR A 308 -8.07 -15.67 -22.74
C TYR A 308 -7.11 -15.90 -23.91
N GLY A 309 -6.42 -14.85 -24.32
CA GLY A 309 -5.42 -14.87 -25.41
C GLY A 309 -5.99 -14.62 -26.80
N THR A 310 -7.32 -14.51 -26.97
CA THR A 310 -7.89 -14.04 -28.25
C THR A 310 -7.73 -12.53 -28.40
N GLU A 311 -7.82 -12.05 -29.64
CA GLU A 311 -7.64 -10.62 -29.94
C GLU A 311 -8.74 -9.76 -29.29
N GLU A 312 -9.93 -10.28 -29.20
CA GLU A 312 -11.10 -9.59 -28.66
C GLU A 312 -11.10 -9.51 -27.13
N ASN A 313 -10.41 -10.44 -26.44
CA ASN A 313 -10.35 -10.41 -24.98
C ASN A 313 -9.51 -9.24 -24.48
N ILE A 314 -10.15 -8.31 -23.77
CA ILE A 314 -9.55 -7.05 -23.30
C ILE A 314 -9.08 -7.08 -21.85
N LEU A 315 -9.33 -8.18 -21.11
CA LEU A 315 -9.12 -8.22 -19.64
C LEU A 315 -7.66 -8.42 -19.21
N GLY A 316 -6.77 -8.76 -20.15
CA GLY A 316 -5.37 -9.03 -19.82
C GLY A 316 -5.20 -10.29 -18.96
N THR A 317 -4.16 -10.31 -18.12
CA THR A 317 -3.70 -11.54 -17.45
C THR A 317 -4.42 -11.85 -16.12
N ARG A 318 -5.12 -10.87 -15.53
CA ARG A 318 -5.80 -11.01 -14.23
C ARG A 318 -7.12 -10.26 -14.23
N TRP A 319 -8.07 -10.80 -13.47
CA TRP A 319 -9.33 -10.18 -13.13
C TRP A 319 -9.59 -10.29 -11.62
N MET A 320 -9.94 -9.18 -11.00
CA MET A 320 -10.41 -9.11 -9.61
C MET A 320 -11.77 -8.43 -9.62
N ALA A 321 -12.84 -9.24 -9.52
CA ALA A 321 -14.21 -8.74 -9.50
C ALA A 321 -14.48 -7.96 -8.22
N PHE A 322 -15.25 -6.89 -8.30
CA PHE A 322 -15.93 -6.34 -7.15
C PHE A 322 -17.18 -7.18 -6.85
N GLU A 323 -17.54 -7.34 -5.58
CA GLU A 323 -18.81 -7.91 -5.20
C GLU A 323 -19.92 -7.03 -5.76
N ASN A 324 -20.94 -7.67 -6.36
CA ASN A 324 -22.08 -6.95 -6.91
C ASN A 324 -22.93 -6.33 -5.80
N THR A 325 -23.39 -5.11 -6.01
CA THR A 325 -24.38 -4.44 -5.19
C THR A 325 -25.63 -4.16 -6.02
N PRO A 326 -26.75 -3.76 -5.43
CA PRO A 326 -27.94 -3.38 -6.20
C PRO A 326 -27.68 -2.27 -7.22
N GLU A 327 -26.76 -1.35 -6.91
CA GLU A 327 -26.43 -0.19 -7.73
C GLU A 327 -25.27 -0.45 -8.71
N HIS A 328 -24.39 -1.41 -8.39
CA HIS A 328 -23.13 -1.58 -9.12
C HIS A 328 -22.84 -3.05 -9.41
N ASN A 329 -22.83 -3.43 -10.69
CA ASN A 329 -22.62 -4.79 -11.16
C ASN A 329 -21.51 -4.84 -12.21
N GLY A 330 -20.72 -5.92 -12.22
CA GLY A 330 -19.75 -6.21 -13.27
C GLY A 330 -18.50 -5.33 -13.26
N PHE A 331 -18.26 -4.60 -12.19
CA PHE A 331 -17.05 -3.80 -12.01
C PHE A 331 -15.89 -4.63 -11.41
N GLY A 332 -14.68 -4.17 -11.65
CA GLY A 332 -13.49 -4.82 -11.10
C GLY A 332 -12.20 -4.15 -11.53
N ILE A 333 -11.09 -4.80 -11.16
CA ILE A 333 -9.73 -4.42 -11.52
C ILE A 333 -9.18 -5.51 -12.45
N HIS A 334 -8.59 -5.13 -13.59
CA HIS A 334 -8.04 -6.09 -14.52
C HIS A 334 -6.81 -5.57 -15.26
N GLY A 335 -6.08 -6.48 -15.89
CA GLY A 335 -5.01 -6.14 -16.79
C GLY A 335 -5.51 -5.53 -18.10
N THR A 336 -4.62 -5.26 -19.03
CA THR A 336 -5.01 -4.77 -20.35
C THR A 336 -4.02 -5.20 -21.40
N LYS A 337 -4.51 -5.36 -22.65
CA LYS A 337 -3.66 -5.44 -23.83
C LYS A 337 -3.34 -4.08 -24.44
N PHE A 338 -3.91 -3.00 -23.88
CA PHE A 338 -3.75 -1.62 -24.32
C PHE A 338 -3.05 -0.79 -23.23
N PRO A 339 -1.74 -1.01 -22.96
CA PRO A 339 -1.02 -0.31 -21.88
C PRO A 339 -0.94 1.21 -22.08
N GLU A 340 -1.07 1.69 -23.32
CA GLU A 340 -1.14 3.12 -23.65
C GLU A 340 -2.41 3.81 -23.13
N SER A 341 -3.44 3.04 -22.76
CA SER A 341 -4.67 3.57 -22.16
C SER A 341 -4.54 3.93 -20.68
N ILE A 342 -3.46 3.51 -20.03
CA ILE A 342 -3.22 3.80 -18.61
C ILE A 342 -2.98 5.29 -18.42
N GLY A 343 -3.59 5.87 -17.38
CA GLY A 343 -3.57 7.30 -17.11
C GLY A 343 -4.67 8.09 -17.86
N SER A 344 -5.69 7.39 -18.40
CA SER A 344 -6.80 8.04 -19.11
C SER A 344 -8.15 7.38 -18.79
N GLU A 345 -9.23 8.04 -19.21
CA GLU A 345 -10.58 7.49 -19.20
C GLU A 345 -10.77 6.63 -20.44
N ALA A 346 -10.57 5.31 -20.33
CA ALA A 346 -10.51 4.42 -21.50
C ALA A 346 -11.40 3.18 -21.41
N SER A 347 -11.92 2.84 -20.22
CA SER A 347 -12.70 1.62 -20.00
C SER A 347 -14.22 1.85 -20.10
N MET A 348 -14.99 0.78 -19.93
CA MET A 348 -16.44 0.84 -19.78
C MET A 348 -16.89 1.02 -18.32
N GLY A 349 -15.93 1.23 -17.39
CA GLY A 349 -16.21 1.45 -15.96
C GLY A 349 -15.24 0.73 -15.03
N CYS A 350 -14.60 -0.34 -15.47
CA CYS A 350 -13.59 -1.08 -14.70
C CYS A 350 -12.28 -0.29 -14.57
N LEU A 351 -11.48 -0.66 -13.59
CA LEU A 351 -10.12 -0.16 -13.43
C LEU A 351 -9.14 -1.04 -14.25
N ARG A 352 -8.42 -0.42 -15.20
CA ARG A 352 -7.40 -1.11 -16.00
C ARG A 352 -6.02 -0.84 -15.43
N MET A 353 -5.18 -1.86 -15.44
CA MET A 353 -3.77 -1.79 -15.03
C MET A 353 -2.88 -2.42 -16.11
N ARG A 354 -1.59 -2.10 -16.12
CA ARG A 354 -0.63 -2.89 -16.89
C ARG A 354 -0.61 -4.33 -16.37
N ASN A 355 -0.37 -5.30 -17.27
CA ASN A 355 -0.43 -6.72 -16.90
C ASN A 355 0.57 -7.09 -15.80
N GLU A 356 1.79 -6.60 -15.86
CA GLU A 356 2.83 -6.81 -14.86
C GLU A 356 2.45 -6.23 -13.48
N GLU A 357 1.75 -5.09 -13.46
CA GLU A 357 1.33 -4.43 -12.23
C GLU A 357 0.13 -5.13 -11.58
N VAL A 358 -0.87 -5.50 -12.41
CA VAL A 358 -2.04 -6.22 -11.89
C VAL A 358 -1.67 -7.61 -11.36
N GLU A 359 -0.66 -8.26 -11.93
CA GLU A 359 -0.15 -9.54 -11.41
C GLU A 359 0.43 -9.40 -10.01
N VAL A 360 1.21 -8.35 -9.77
CA VAL A 360 1.73 -8.04 -8.44
C VAL A 360 0.58 -7.73 -7.48
N LEU A 361 -0.33 -6.83 -7.88
CA LEU A 361 -1.47 -6.47 -7.05
C LEU A 361 -2.35 -7.69 -6.73
N PHE A 362 -2.63 -8.54 -7.72
CA PHE A 362 -3.38 -9.77 -7.56
C PHE A 362 -2.78 -10.69 -6.48
N ASP A 363 -1.48 -10.81 -6.42
CA ASP A 363 -0.82 -11.64 -5.40
C ASP A 363 -0.94 -11.05 -3.99
N LEU A 364 -1.03 -9.72 -3.86
CA LEU A 364 -1.06 -9.02 -2.58
C LEU A 364 -2.46 -8.95 -1.97
N ILE A 365 -3.51 -8.96 -2.81
CA ILE A 365 -4.88 -8.63 -2.42
C ILE A 365 -5.70 -9.91 -2.17
N PRO A 366 -6.15 -10.20 -0.94
CA PRO A 366 -7.10 -11.29 -0.70
C PRO A 366 -8.52 -10.90 -1.12
N PRO A 367 -9.41 -11.86 -1.41
CA PRO A 367 -10.86 -11.62 -1.40
C PRO A 367 -11.30 -10.98 -0.08
N GLY A 368 -12.31 -10.12 -0.10
CA GLY A 368 -12.75 -9.34 1.06
C GLY A 368 -11.99 -8.01 1.25
N THR A 369 -11.00 -7.71 0.40
CA THR A 369 -10.30 -6.42 0.44
C THR A 369 -11.24 -5.29 0.06
N LYS A 370 -11.28 -4.24 0.90
CA LYS A 370 -12.05 -3.02 0.64
C LYS A 370 -11.34 -2.12 -0.38
N VAL A 371 -12.13 -1.60 -1.31
CA VAL A 371 -11.70 -0.67 -2.37
C VAL A 371 -12.54 0.60 -2.26
N PHE A 372 -11.88 1.72 -2.01
CA PHE A 372 -12.51 3.04 -1.91
C PHE A 372 -12.21 3.82 -3.19
N ILE A 373 -13.21 4.02 -4.03
CA ILE A 373 -13.09 4.79 -5.27
C ILE A 373 -13.66 6.19 -5.03
N GLN A 374 -12.85 7.17 -5.33
CA GLN A 374 -13.20 8.59 -5.19
C GLN A 374 -12.58 9.42 -6.33
N ARG A 375 -13.07 10.64 -6.48
CA ARG A 375 -12.62 11.58 -7.49
C ARG A 375 -11.18 12.07 -7.33
#